data_e036728dd83bb9a09325e2a5f8c55732
#
_entry.id   e036728dd83bb9a09325e2a5f8c55732
#
_cell.length_a   1.000
_cell.length_b   1.000
_cell.length_c   1.000
_cell.angle_alpha   90.00
_cell.angle_beta   90.00
_cell.angle_gamma   90.00
#
_symmetry.space_group_name_H-M   'P 1'
#
loop_
_entity.id
_entity.type
_entity.pdbx_description
1 polymer ?
#
loop_
_entity_poly.entity_id
_entity_poly.type
_entity_poly.pdbx_seq_one_letter_code
_entity_poly.pdbx_strand_id
1 'polypeptide(L)'
;AILLKRQREKVKLSTQKLATSRINAENAMRAKSVFLSNMSHEIRTPLNALSGFSSLLTEEGLDDETRRQCNEVIQQNSELLLKLINDVIDLSSLEFGKLQFCIAQHDAVSICKNVIDTVNKVKQTQAELTFTTELEEMPIETDDSRLQQVLINLLINATKFTPQGSIVLKLEKETDDTVLFTVTDTGCGIPKDRQTNIFQRFEKLNENVQGSGLGLSICQLIIEH
;
A
#
# COMPACT_ATOMS: atom_id res chain seq x y z
N ALA A 1 33.17 -7.68 48.64
CA ALA A 1 32.28 -8.69 47.98
C ALA A 1 31.05 -8.02 47.35
N ILE A 2 30.30 -7.16 48.05
CA ILE A 2 29.04 -6.54 47.55
C ILE A 2 29.29 -5.59 46.36
N LEU A 3 30.34 -4.75 46.41
CA LEU A 3 30.69 -3.85 45.31
C LEU A 3 31.07 -4.59 44.01
N LEU A 4 31.84 -5.68 44.13
CA LEU A 4 32.20 -6.52 43.00
C LEU A 4 30.98 -7.21 42.38
N LYS A 5 30.02 -7.64 43.20
CA LYS A 5 28.78 -8.26 42.72
C LYS A 5 27.94 -7.24 41.93
N ARG A 6 27.76 -6.02 42.45
CA ARG A 6 27.06 -4.93 41.75
C ARG A 6 27.73 -4.53 40.43
N GLN A 7 29.06 -4.48 40.39
CA GLN A 7 29.78 -4.20 39.14
C GLN A 7 29.60 -5.31 38.10
N ARG A 8 29.66 -6.59 38.50
CA ARG A 8 29.42 -7.72 37.62
C ARG A 8 27.99 -7.72 37.06
N GLU A 9 26.99 -7.41 37.87
CA GLU A 9 25.60 -7.28 37.43
C GLU A 9 25.42 -6.14 36.42
N LYS A 10 26.03 -4.95 36.68
CA LYS A 10 26.01 -3.83 35.71
C LYS A 10 26.65 -4.20 34.38
N VAL A 11 27.81 -4.86 34.41
CA VAL A 11 28.50 -5.33 33.19
C VAL A 11 27.64 -6.33 32.45
N LYS A 12 27.05 -7.31 33.14
CA LYS A 12 26.16 -8.32 32.54
C LYS A 12 24.94 -7.66 31.86
N LEU A 13 24.30 -6.73 32.52
CA LEU A 13 23.15 -5.98 32.00
C LEU A 13 23.55 -5.14 30.77
N SER A 14 24.71 -4.47 30.84
CA SER A 14 25.23 -3.67 29.71
C SER A 14 25.55 -4.56 28.51
N THR A 15 26.16 -5.73 28.73
CA THR A 15 26.48 -6.69 27.66
C THR A 15 25.20 -7.26 27.02
N GLN A 16 24.19 -7.55 27.83
CA GLN A 16 22.88 -8.00 27.29
C GLN A 16 22.20 -6.91 26.45
N LYS A 17 22.19 -5.65 26.93
CA LYS A 17 21.64 -4.53 26.14
C LYS A 17 22.39 -4.33 24.82
N LEU A 18 23.71 -4.45 24.85
CA LEU A 18 24.54 -4.35 23.63
C LEU A 18 24.25 -5.49 22.64
N ALA A 19 24.12 -6.72 23.15
CA ALA A 19 23.77 -7.88 22.32
C ALA A 19 22.39 -7.73 21.66
N THR A 20 21.38 -7.29 22.43
CA THR A 20 20.04 -7.02 21.91
C THR A 20 20.05 -5.89 20.86
N SER A 21 20.75 -4.79 21.15
CA SER A 21 20.90 -3.67 20.19
C SER A 21 21.59 -4.11 18.91
N ARG A 22 22.61 -4.95 18.99
CA ARG A 22 23.30 -5.51 17.83
C ARG A 22 22.38 -6.39 16.99
N ILE A 23 21.64 -7.31 17.62
CA ILE A 23 20.66 -8.17 16.92
C ILE A 23 19.61 -7.32 16.20
N ASN A 24 19.10 -6.29 16.87
CA ASN A 24 18.11 -5.39 16.26
C ASN A 24 18.70 -4.63 15.07
N ALA A 25 19.95 -4.14 15.17
CA ALA A 25 20.64 -3.49 14.06
C ALA A 25 20.89 -4.44 12.88
N GLU A 26 21.33 -5.66 13.17
CA GLU A 26 21.55 -6.69 12.12
C GLU A 26 20.22 -7.06 11.42
N ASN A 27 19.12 -7.18 12.17
CA ASN A 27 17.80 -7.45 11.61
C ASN A 27 17.29 -6.27 10.75
N ALA A 28 17.49 -5.03 11.21
CA ALA A 28 17.14 -3.83 10.45
C ALA A 28 17.95 -3.72 9.15
N MET A 29 19.27 -4.03 9.18
CA MET A 29 20.11 -4.05 7.98
C MET A 29 19.65 -5.14 7.00
N ARG A 30 19.31 -6.32 7.50
CA ARG A 30 18.82 -7.43 6.67
C ARG A 30 17.47 -7.06 6.02
N ALA A 31 16.53 -6.52 6.79
CA ALA A 31 15.25 -6.04 6.28
C ALA A 31 15.44 -4.96 5.19
N LYS A 32 16.36 -4.00 5.41
CA LYS A 32 16.70 -2.98 4.41
C LYS A 32 17.29 -3.59 3.13
N SER A 33 18.17 -4.61 3.24
CA SER A 33 18.75 -5.26 2.07
C SER A 33 17.69 -6.02 1.26
N VAL A 34 16.78 -6.74 1.93
CA VAL A 34 15.64 -7.42 1.29
C VAL A 34 14.72 -6.40 0.61
N PHE A 35 14.43 -5.27 1.28
CA PHE A 35 13.66 -4.18 0.73
C PHE A 35 14.26 -3.67 -0.60
N LEU A 36 15.56 -3.32 -0.60
CA LEU A 36 16.24 -2.82 -1.81
C LEU A 36 16.29 -3.87 -2.94
N SER A 37 16.47 -5.14 -2.59
CA SER A 37 16.46 -6.24 -3.58
C SER A 37 15.08 -6.36 -4.23
N ASN A 38 14.03 -6.38 -3.43
CA ASN A 38 12.65 -6.48 -3.92
C ASN A 38 12.28 -5.25 -4.78
N MET A 39 12.64 -4.04 -4.32
CA MET A 39 12.47 -2.81 -5.09
C MET A 39 13.14 -2.88 -6.46
N SER A 40 14.40 -3.33 -6.49
CA SER A 40 15.14 -3.46 -7.75
C SER A 40 14.46 -4.42 -8.72
N HIS A 41 13.85 -5.49 -8.20
CA HIS A 41 13.11 -6.46 -9.01
C HIS A 41 11.79 -5.87 -9.53
N GLU A 42 11.00 -5.25 -8.65
CA GLU A 42 9.71 -4.64 -9.00
C GLU A 42 9.85 -3.46 -9.98
N ILE A 43 10.96 -2.72 -9.94
CA ILE A 43 11.29 -1.66 -10.90
C ILE A 43 11.78 -2.25 -12.24
N ARG A 44 12.58 -3.31 -12.21
CA ARG A 44 13.17 -3.89 -13.42
C ARG A 44 12.13 -4.46 -14.37
N THR A 45 11.10 -5.10 -13.85
CA THR A 45 10.05 -5.74 -14.66
C THR A 45 9.32 -4.75 -15.57
N PRO A 46 8.71 -3.66 -15.07
CA PRO A 46 8.07 -2.67 -15.93
C PRO A 46 9.08 -1.94 -16.83
N LEU A 47 10.29 -1.69 -16.34
CA LEU A 47 11.34 -1.03 -17.14
C LEU A 47 11.74 -1.87 -18.35
N ASN A 48 11.89 -3.19 -18.19
CA ASN A 48 12.18 -4.10 -19.30
C ASN A 48 11.02 -4.15 -20.29
N ALA A 49 9.77 -4.15 -19.80
CA ALA A 49 8.60 -4.09 -20.68
C ALA A 49 8.59 -2.78 -21.49
N LEU A 50 8.81 -1.63 -20.83
CA LEU A 50 8.92 -0.32 -21.50
C LEU A 50 9.98 -0.35 -22.59
N SER A 51 11.19 -0.84 -22.28
CA SER A 51 12.30 -0.92 -23.23
C SER A 51 11.97 -1.85 -24.41
N GLY A 52 11.42 -3.04 -24.14
CA GLY A 52 11.11 -4.03 -25.17
C GLY A 52 10.02 -3.53 -26.13
N PHE A 53 8.89 -3.05 -25.59
CA PHE A 53 7.78 -2.58 -26.44
C PHE A 53 8.10 -1.26 -27.15
N SER A 54 8.93 -0.40 -26.55
CA SER A 54 9.46 0.80 -27.22
C SER A 54 10.35 0.45 -28.40
N SER A 55 11.19 -0.59 -28.28
CA SER A 55 12.01 -1.09 -29.39
C SER A 55 11.16 -1.67 -30.51
N LEU A 56 10.10 -2.44 -30.16
CA LEU A 56 9.16 -2.97 -31.15
C LEU A 56 8.50 -1.85 -31.97
N LEU A 57 8.13 -0.73 -31.36
CA LEU A 57 7.52 0.40 -32.06
C LEU A 57 8.41 1.04 -33.12
N THR A 58 9.74 0.79 -33.09
CA THR A 58 10.70 1.29 -34.09
C THR A 58 10.85 0.35 -35.29
N GLU A 59 10.24 -0.84 -35.28
CA GLU A 59 10.31 -1.78 -36.39
C GLU A 59 9.42 -1.30 -37.56
N GLU A 60 9.96 -1.46 -38.79
CA GLU A 60 9.21 -1.15 -40.00
C GLU A 60 8.16 -2.23 -40.31
N GLY A 61 6.96 -1.82 -40.73
CA GLY A 61 5.89 -2.76 -41.12
C GLY A 61 4.96 -3.22 -40.02
N LEU A 62 5.02 -2.63 -38.82
CA LEU A 62 4.03 -2.88 -37.79
C LEU A 62 2.65 -2.42 -38.24
N ASP A 63 1.65 -3.27 -38.08
CA ASP A 63 0.25 -2.91 -38.25
C ASP A 63 -0.24 -1.97 -37.13
N ASP A 64 -1.33 -1.23 -37.42
CA ASP A 64 -1.86 -0.24 -36.47
C ASP A 64 -2.37 -0.86 -35.17
N GLU A 65 -2.87 -2.10 -35.22
CA GLU A 65 -3.36 -2.81 -34.03
C GLU A 65 -2.21 -3.20 -33.09
N THR A 66 -1.11 -3.75 -33.64
CA THR A 66 0.09 -4.08 -32.88
C THR A 66 0.71 -2.82 -32.28
N ARG A 67 0.73 -1.72 -33.06
CA ARG A 67 1.23 -0.41 -32.59
C ARG A 67 0.40 0.11 -31.41
N ARG A 68 -0.92 -0.01 -31.49
CA ARG A 68 -1.82 0.39 -30.41
C ARG A 68 -1.58 -0.45 -29.16
N GLN A 69 -1.49 -1.78 -29.28
CA GLN A 69 -1.20 -2.67 -28.16
C GLN A 69 0.14 -2.37 -27.50
N CYS A 70 1.19 -2.11 -28.26
CA CYS A 70 2.49 -1.70 -27.72
C CYS A 70 2.38 -0.41 -26.91
N ASN A 71 1.67 0.60 -27.41
CA ASN A 71 1.46 1.86 -26.70
C ASN A 71 0.67 1.65 -25.39
N GLU A 72 -0.37 0.83 -25.40
CA GLU A 72 -1.14 0.49 -24.19
C GLU A 72 -0.26 -0.17 -23.13
N VAL A 73 0.59 -1.13 -23.51
CA VAL A 73 1.53 -1.80 -22.60
C VAL A 73 2.56 -0.80 -22.04
N ILE A 74 3.09 0.08 -22.89
CA ILE A 74 4.03 1.14 -22.46
C ILE A 74 3.35 2.04 -21.44
N GLN A 75 2.15 2.52 -21.71
CA GLN A 75 1.43 3.40 -20.80
C GLN A 75 1.16 2.72 -19.45
N GLN A 76 0.62 1.50 -19.45
CA GLN A 76 0.35 0.74 -18.22
C GLN A 76 1.61 0.52 -17.37
N ASN A 77 2.75 0.19 -18.00
CA ASN A 77 3.99 -0.01 -17.27
C ASN A 77 4.62 1.31 -16.77
N SER A 78 4.40 2.42 -17.49
CA SER A 78 4.80 3.76 -17.03
C SER A 78 4.02 4.17 -15.79
N GLU A 79 2.70 3.98 -15.78
CA GLU A 79 1.83 4.28 -14.64
C GLU A 79 2.20 3.40 -13.42
N LEU A 80 2.46 2.10 -13.65
CA LEU A 80 2.92 1.20 -12.62
C LEU A 80 4.25 1.66 -12.00
N LEU A 81 5.20 2.07 -12.84
CA LEU A 81 6.51 2.52 -12.37
C LEU A 81 6.40 3.83 -11.56
N LEU A 82 5.59 4.78 -12.00
CA LEU A 82 5.32 6.01 -11.26
C LEU A 82 4.68 5.72 -9.91
N LYS A 83 3.72 4.80 -9.87
CA LYS A 83 3.11 4.36 -8.60
C LYS A 83 4.13 3.75 -7.66
N LEU A 84 4.99 2.84 -8.14
CA LEU A 84 6.06 2.24 -7.35
C LEU A 84 7.01 3.28 -6.76
N ILE A 85 7.42 4.26 -7.55
CA ILE A 85 8.30 5.35 -7.09
C ILE A 85 7.61 6.16 -5.99
N ASN A 86 6.35 6.54 -6.18
CA ASN A 86 5.59 7.29 -5.18
C ASN A 86 5.38 6.47 -3.89
N ASP A 87 5.05 5.18 -3.99
CA ASP A 87 4.92 4.27 -2.86
C ASP A 87 6.23 4.22 -2.03
N VAL A 88 7.39 4.21 -2.69
CA VAL A 88 8.71 4.22 -2.02
C VAL A 88 9.01 5.55 -1.35
N ILE A 89 8.70 6.66 -2.01
CA ILE A 89 8.89 8.01 -1.45
C ILE A 89 7.99 8.18 -0.22
N ASP A 90 6.72 7.79 -0.31
CA ASP A 90 5.78 7.84 0.81
C ASP A 90 6.27 6.98 1.97
N LEU A 91 6.63 5.72 1.71
CA LEU A 91 7.16 4.81 2.73
C LEU A 91 8.40 5.38 3.42
N SER A 92 9.35 5.90 2.63
CA SER A 92 10.57 6.51 3.16
C SER A 92 10.25 7.74 4.01
N SER A 93 9.35 8.61 3.55
CA SER A 93 8.95 9.83 4.25
C SER A 93 8.23 9.53 5.56
N LEU A 94 7.36 8.51 5.57
CA LEU A 94 6.67 8.03 6.78
C LEU A 94 7.65 7.44 7.80
N GLU A 95 8.57 6.57 7.38
CA GLU A 95 9.58 5.95 8.27
C GLU A 95 10.50 6.95 8.95
N PHE A 96 10.87 8.01 8.25
CA PHE A 96 11.74 9.05 8.82
C PHE A 96 10.98 10.15 9.55
N GLY A 97 9.64 10.03 9.70
CA GLY A 97 8.81 11.04 10.33
C GLY A 97 8.86 12.40 9.61
N LYS A 98 9.16 12.37 8.30
CA LYS A 98 9.27 13.59 7.47
C LYS A 98 7.99 13.91 6.74
N LEU A 99 7.03 12.99 6.73
CA LEU A 99 5.74 13.23 6.12
C LEU A 99 4.98 14.24 6.99
N GLN A 100 4.61 15.36 6.38
CA GLN A 100 3.75 16.34 7.03
C GLN A 100 2.31 16.03 6.65
N PHE A 101 1.44 15.90 7.65
CA PHE A 101 0.01 15.74 7.45
C PHE A 101 -0.65 17.13 7.45
N CYS A 102 -1.46 17.40 6.46
CA CYS A 102 -2.27 18.62 6.36
C CYS A 102 -3.65 18.37 6.98
N ILE A 103 -3.72 18.33 8.30
CA ILE A 103 -4.98 18.10 9.01
C ILE A 103 -5.87 19.33 8.88
N ALA A 104 -7.08 19.11 8.34
CA ALA A 104 -8.12 20.12 8.22
C ALA A 104 -9.51 19.46 8.37
N GLN A 105 -10.53 20.29 8.50
CA GLN A 105 -11.91 19.80 8.59
C GLN A 105 -12.44 19.45 7.21
N HIS A 106 -12.87 18.20 7.02
CA HIS A 106 -13.42 17.67 5.77
C HIS A 106 -14.69 16.86 6.04
N ASP A 107 -15.54 16.73 5.03
CA ASP A 107 -16.70 15.86 5.10
C ASP A 107 -16.35 14.44 4.63
N ALA A 108 -16.40 13.47 5.54
CA ALA A 108 -16.09 12.07 5.27
C ALA A 108 -17.02 11.44 4.23
N VAL A 109 -18.28 11.87 4.15
CA VAL A 109 -19.25 11.37 3.15
C VAL A 109 -18.82 11.79 1.76
N SER A 110 -18.41 13.05 1.59
CA SER A 110 -17.91 13.59 0.32
C SER A 110 -16.60 12.90 -0.11
N ILE A 111 -15.68 12.65 0.84
CA ILE A 111 -14.44 11.89 0.58
C ILE A 111 -14.79 10.51 0.04
N CYS A 112 -15.67 9.76 0.70
CA CYS A 112 -16.07 8.42 0.24
C CYS A 112 -16.69 8.43 -1.16
N LYS A 113 -17.58 9.39 -1.46
CA LYS A 113 -18.18 9.54 -2.79
C LYS A 113 -17.11 9.76 -3.87
N ASN A 114 -16.16 10.68 -3.63
CA ASN A 114 -15.06 10.96 -4.55
C ASN A 114 -14.16 9.74 -4.79
N VAL A 115 -13.88 8.98 -3.73
CA VAL A 115 -13.10 7.73 -3.81
C VAL A 115 -13.81 6.69 -4.65
N ILE A 116 -15.10 6.47 -4.44
CA ILE A 116 -15.93 5.53 -5.21
C ILE A 116 -15.95 5.91 -6.70
N ASP A 117 -16.16 7.20 -6.99
CA ASP A 117 -16.15 7.70 -8.38
C ASP A 117 -14.78 7.48 -9.04
N THR A 118 -13.70 7.70 -8.29
CA THR A 118 -12.34 7.49 -8.77
C THR A 118 -12.08 6.01 -9.09
N VAL A 119 -12.43 5.11 -8.15
CA VAL A 119 -12.20 3.67 -8.34
C VAL A 119 -13.09 3.10 -9.44
N ASN A 120 -14.35 3.55 -9.57
CA ASN A 120 -15.25 3.11 -10.64
C ASN A 120 -14.74 3.45 -12.05
N LYS A 121 -13.98 4.54 -12.22
CA LYS A 121 -13.37 4.90 -13.53
C LYS A 121 -12.23 3.98 -13.95
N VAL A 122 -11.54 3.36 -13.00
CA VAL A 122 -10.32 2.58 -13.26
C VAL A 122 -10.47 1.10 -13.00
N LYS A 123 -11.55 0.66 -12.35
CA LYS A 123 -11.77 -0.77 -12.05
C LYS A 123 -11.94 -1.58 -13.31
N GLN A 124 -11.35 -2.78 -13.32
CA GLN A 124 -11.46 -3.76 -14.41
C GLN A 124 -12.26 -5.01 -14.02
N THR A 125 -12.97 -4.96 -12.90
CA THR A 125 -13.81 -6.06 -12.41
C THR A 125 -15.28 -5.87 -12.79
N GLN A 126 -16.03 -6.97 -12.89
CA GLN A 126 -17.48 -6.98 -13.02
C GLN A 126 -18.19 -6.86 -11.67
N ALA A 127 -17.45 -6.86 -10.54
CA ALA A 127 -18.04 -6.66 -9.22
C ALA A 127 -18.69 -5.27 -9.11
N GLU A 128 -19.84 -5.24 -8.48
CA GLU A 128 -20.53 -4.00 -8.15
C GLU A 128 -19.80 -3.29 -7.00
N LEU A 129 -19.41 -2.03 -7.21
CA LEU A 129 -18.78 -1.19 -6.21
C LEU A 129 -19.77 -0.15 -5.71
N THR A 130 -20.11 -0.22 -4.43
CA THR A 130 -21.12 0.65 -3.80
C THR A 130 -20.57 1.36 -2.55
N PHE A 131 -21.17 2.52 -2.25
CA PHE A 131 -20.96 3.23 -1.00
C PHE A 131 -22.25 3.24 -0.20
N THR A 132 -22.18 2.95 1.09
CA THR A 132 -23.32 2.92 1.99
C THR A 132 -23.04 3.72 3.25
N THR A 133 -23.99 4.58 3.65
CA THR A 133 -23.98 5.32 4.91
C THR A 133 -25.40 5.77 5.23
N GLU A 134 -25.71 5.95 6.51
CA GLU A 134 -26.94 6.59 6.98
C GLU A 134 -26.74 8.09 7.24
N LEU A 135 -25.53 8.61 7.03
CA LEU A 135 -25.15 9.99 7.33
C LEU A 135 -25.31 10.85 6.07
N GLU A 136 -25.89 12.02 6.21
CA GLU A 136 -25.92 13.03 5.14
C GLU A 136 -24.57 13.74 5.00
N GLU A 137 -23.96 14.12 6.12
CA GLU A 137 -22.65 14.73 6.25
C GLU A 137 -21.94 14.18 7.49
N MET A 138 -20.62 14.10 7.47
CA MET A 138 -19.82 13.70 8.62
C MET A 138 -18.51 14.50 8.65
N PRO A 139 -18.48 15.65 9.37
CA PRO A 139 -17.26 16.43 9.51
C PRO A 139 -16.24 15.69 10.37
N ILE A 140 -15.02 15.54 9.85
CA ILE A 140 -13.87 14.94 10.53
C ILE A 140 -12.63 15.82 10.35
N GLU A 141 -11.74 15.80 11.31
CA GLU A 141 -10.40 16.38 11.20
C GLU A 141 -9.44 15.34 10.65
N THR A 142 -8.98 15.51 9.42
CA THR A 142 -8.11 14.55 8.74
C THR A 142 -7.28 15.23 7.65
N ASP A 143 -6.27 14.51 7.16
CA ASP A 143 -5.66 14.81 5.87
C ASP A 143 -6.46 14.09 4.77
N ASP A 144 -7.23 14.87 3.99
CA ASP A 144 -8.09 14.37 2.92
C ASP A 144 -7.33 13.50 1.92
N SER A 145 -6.16 13.94 1.49
CA SER A 145 -5.38 13.23 0.49
C SER A 145 -4.87 11.87 1.00
N ARG A 146 -4.48 11.80 2.26
CA ARG A 146 -4.01 10.55 2.90
C ARG A 146 -5.14 9.60 3.19
N LEU A 147 -6.29 10.11 3.65
CA LEU A 147 -7.48 9.28 3.83
C LEU A 147 -7.96 8.70 2.49
N GLN A 148 -8.03 9.51 1.44
CA GLN A 148 -8.35 9.03 0.09
C GLN A 148 -7.34 7.97 -0.38
N GLN A 149 -6.04 8.17 -0.16
CA GLN A 149 -4.99 7.20 -0.51
C GLN A 149 -5.23 5.84 0.17
N VAL A 150 -5.57 5.82 1.46
CA VAL A 150 -5.89 4.59 2.20
C VAL A 150 -7.12 3.90 1.59
N LEU A 151 -8.23 4.63 1.44
CA LEU A 151 -9.48 4.06 0.91
C LEU A 151 -9.32 3.55 -0.53
N ILE A 152 -8.63 4.29 -1.40
CA ILE A 152 -8.34 3.87 -2.78
C ILE A 152 -7.48 2.60 -2.78
N ASN A 153 -6.44 2.52 -1.94
CA ASN A 153 -5.62 1.31 -1.88
C ASN A 153 -6.41 0.08 -1.43
N LEU A 154 -7.29 0.22 -0.44
CA LEU A 154 -8.15 -0.88 0.02
C LEU A 154 -9.13 -1.31 -1.07
N LEU A 155 -9.81 -0.34 -1.71
CA LEU A 155 -10.79 -0.63 -2.77
C LEU A 155 -10.14 -1.21 -4.02
N ILE A 156 -8.99 -0.71 -4.45
CA ILE A 156 -8.25 -1.29 -5.59
C ILE A 156 -7.82 -2.73 -5.27
N ASN A 157 -7.42 -3.03 -4.03
CA ASN A 157 -7.18 -4.42 -3.63
C ASN A 157 -8.45 -5.25 -3.70
N ALA A 158 -9.57 -4.77 -3.20
CA ALA A 158 -10.86 -5.44 -3.31
C ALA A 158 -11.24 -5.72 -4.78
N THR A 159 -11.08 -4.75 -5.70
CA THR A 159 -11.37 -4.96 -7.14
C THR A 159 -10.49 -6.03 -7.79
N LYS A 160 -9.23 -6.14 -7.38
CA LYS A 160 -8.30 -7.16 -7.92
C LYS A 160 -8.67 -8.58 -7.52
N PHE A 161 -9.20 -8.75 -6.31
CA PHE A 161 -9.48 -10.07 -5.74
C PHE A 161 -10.96 -10.47 -5.78
N THR A 162 -11.82 -9.60 -6.33
CA THR A 162 -13.25 -9.84 -6.53
C THR A 162 -13.61 -9.70 -8.02
N PRO A 163 -13.43 -10.76 -8.85
CA PRO A 163 -13.77 -10.71 -10.27
C PRO A 163 -15.25 -10.46 -10.52
N GLN A 164 -16.12 -11.00 -9.67
CA GLN A 164 -17.58 -10.89 -9.72
C GLN A 164 -18.12 -10.84 -8.28
N GLY A 165 -19.29 -10.23 -8.09
CA GLY A 165 -19.93 -10.10 -6.79
C GLY A 165 -20.03 -8.63 -6.36
N SER A 166 -19.75 -8.32 -5.11
CA SER A 166 -19.92 -6.98 -4.57
C SER A 166 -18.72 -6.51 -3.75
N ILE A 167 -18.47 -5.22 -3.80
CA ILE A 167 -17.50 -4.50 -2.99
C ILE A 167 -18.24 -3.31 -2.37
N VAL A 168 -18.21 -3.21 -1.05
CA VAL A 168 -18.95 -2.18 -0.32
C VAL A 168 -17.98 -1.36 0.51
N LEU A 169 -17.94 -0.05 0.29
CA LEU A 169 -17.38 0.91 1.23
C LEU A 169 -18.52 1.37 2.14
N LYS A 170 -18.37 1.21 3.44
CA LYS A 170 -19.36 1.66 4.43
C LYS A 170 -18.73 2.68 5.36
N LEU A 171 -19.47 3.76 5.65
CA LEU A 171 -19.13 4.77 6.63
C LEU A 171 -20.20 4.79 7.72
N GLU A 172 -19.78 4.63 8.97
CA GLU A 172 -20.64 4.65 10.14
C GLU A 172 -20.06 5.55 11.23
N LYS A 173 -20.94 6.19 12.00
CA LYS A 173 -20.52 6.80 13.26
C LYS A 173 -20.41 5.70 14.32
N GLU A 174 -19.21 5.44 14.84
CA GLU A 174 -18.98 4.41 15.85
C GLU A 174 -19.21 4.94 17.26
N THR A 175 -18.71 6.13 17.55
CA THR A 175 -18.95 6.86 18.80
C THR A 175 -19.18 8.33 18.50
N ASP A 176 -19.32 9.19 19.51
CA ASP A 176 -19.44 10.64 19.29
C ASP A 176 -18.18 11.24 18.67
N ASP A 177 -17.01 10.65 18.93
CA ASP A 177 -15.70 11.17 18.52
C ASP A 177 -15.03 10.29 17.45
N THR A 178 -15.62 9.16 17.05
CA THR A 178 -15.01 8.22 16.11
C THR A 178 -15.95 7.82 14.99
N VAL A 179 -15.37 7.65 13.79
CA VAL A 179 -16.04 7.11 12.61
C VAL A 179 -15.36 5.83 12.16
N LEU A 180 -16.16 4.90 11.64
CA LEU A 180 -15.67 3.63 11.13
C LEU A 180 -15.84 3.57 9.61
N PHE A 181 -14.72 3.39 8.89
CA PHE A 181 -14.70 3.05 7.47
C PHE A 181 -14.51 1.55 7.33
N THR A 182 -15.42 0.89 6.63
CA THR A 182 -15.36 -0.56 6.39
C THR A 182 -15.36 -0.83 4.89
N VAL A 183 -14.39 -1.62 4.41
CA VAL A 183 -14.38 -2.15 3.06
C VAL A 183 -14.66 -3.65 3.15
N THR A 184 -15.74 -4.08 2.51
CA THR A 184 -16.15 -5.50 2.44
C THR A 184 -16.19 -5.94 0.99
N ASP A 185 -15.59 -7.07 0.68
CA ASP A 185 -15.61 -7.71 -0.62
C ASP A 185 -16.10 -9.16 -0.52
N THR A 186 -16.60 -9.69 -1.64
CA THR A 186 -17.02 -11.08 -1.78
C THR A 186 -16.01 -11.92 -2.57
N GLY A 187 -14.75 -11.50 -2.56
CA GLY A 187 -13.67 -12.14 -3.30
C GLY A 187 -13.16 -13.45 -2.70
N CYS A 188 -11.95 -13.82 -3.08
CA CYS A 188 -11.35 -15.09 -2.65
C CYS A 188 -10.97 -15.15 -1.17
N GLY A 189 -11.01 -14.01 -0.46
CA GLY A 189 -10.62 -13.90 0.94
C GLY A 189 -9.13 -14.10 1.19
N ILE A 190 -8.73 -14.03 2.46
CA ILE A 190 -7.34 -14.17 2.90
C ILE A 190 -7.24 -15.36 3.86
N PRO A 191 -6.39 -16.37 3.56
CA PRO A 191 -6.15 -17.50 4.45
C PRO A 191 -5.71 -17.04 5.85
N LYS A 192 -6.21 -17.70 6.89
CA LYS A 192 -5.97 -17.28 8.29
C LYS A 192 -4.49 -17.20 8.66
N ASP A 193 -3.68 -18.11 8.15
CA ASP A 193 -2.22 -18.16 8.36
C ASP A 193 -1.48 -17.02 7.67
N ARG A 194 -2.09 -16.35 6.69
CA ARG A 194 -1.52 -15.21 5.95
C ARG A 194 -1.99 -13.85 6.46
N GLN A 195 -3.09 -13.79 7.21
CA GLN A 195 -3.69 -12.52 7.67
C GLN A 195 -2.74 -11.65 8.50
N THR A 196 -1.83 -12.25 9.26
CA THR A 196 -0.82 -11.52 10.04
C THR A 196 0.29 -10.91 9.18
N ASN A 197 0.46 -11.39 7.95
CA ASN A 197 1.56 -11.00 7.08
C ASN A 197 1.17 -9.99 6.00
N ILE A 198 -0.13 -9.75 5.76
CA ILE A 198 -0.62 -8.89 4.66
C ILE A 198 -0.16 -7.42 4.76
N PHE A 199 0.23 -6.97 5.95
CA PHE A 199 0.78 -5.63 6.16
C PHE A 199 2.32 -5.59 6.03
N GLN A 200 2.97 -6.74 5.82
CA GLN A 200 4.41 -6.78 5.56
C GLN A 200 4.69 -6.24 4.15
N ARG A 201 5.81 -5.56 4.02
CA ARG A 201 6.24 -4.95 2.75
C ARG A 201 6.56 -6.02 1.74
N PHE A 202 6.09 -5.83 0.48
CA PHE A 202 6.25 -6.75 -0.65
C PHE A 202 5.59 -8.12 -0.46
N GLU A 203 4.77 -8.29 0.56
CA GLU A 203 4.00 -9.52 0.70
C GLU A 203 2.91 -9.56 -0.37
N LYS A 204 2.90 -10.63 -1.14
CA LYS A 204 1.90 -10.92 -2.16
C LYS A 204 1.32 -12.30 -1.89
N LEU A 205 0.01 -12.40 -1.76
CA LEU A 205 -0.68 -13.68 -1.63
C LEU A 205 -0.64 -14.49 -2.93
N ASN A 206 -0.57 -13.80 -4.06
CA ASN A 206 -0.49 -14.37 -5.40
C ASN A 206 0.51 -13.55 -6.24
N GLU A 207 1.61 -14.18 -6.64
CA GLU A 207 2.66 -13.55 -7.46
C GLU A 207 2.19 -13.14 -8.85
N ASN A 208 1.11 -13.76 -9.37
CA ASN A 208 0.54 -13.46 -10.67
C ASN A 208 -0.36 -12.20 -10.65
N VAL A 209 -0.69 -11.67 -9.49
CA VAL A 209 -1.49 -10.44 -9.38
C VAL A 209 -0.57 -9.22 -9.37
N GLN A 210 -0.81 -8.33 -10.32
CA GLN A 210 -0.03 -7.11 -10.49
C GLN A 210 -0.16 -6.19 -9.25
N GLY A 211 0.98 -5.76 -8.71
CA GLY A 211 1.04 -4.83 -7.57
C GLY A 211 2.38 -4.86 -6.87
N SER A 212 2.72 -3.78 -6.15
CA SER A 212 4.00 -3.61 -5.45
C SER A 212 4.10 -4.41 -4.14
N GLY A 213 2.99 -4.81 -3.55
CA GLY A 213 2.97 -5.32 -2.17
C GLY A 213 3.26 -4.25 -1.10
N LEU A 214 3.23 -2.96 -1.47
CA LEU A 214 3.46 -1.85 -0.54
C LEU A 214 2.16 -1.18 -0.06
N GLY A 215 1.07 -1.30 -0.80
CA GLY A 215 -0.16 -0.56 -0.54
C GLY A 215 -0.70 -0.72 0.89
N LEU A 216 -0.83 -1.97 1.39
CA LEU A 216 -1.34 -2.20 2.75
C LEU A 216 -0.37 -1.74 3.83
N SER A 217 0.94 -1.88 3.64
CA SER A 217 1.93 -1.36 4.60
C SER A 217 1.94 0.17 4.67
N ILE A 218 1.70 0.85 3.54
CA ILE A 218 1.52 2.31 3.51
C ILE A 218 0.22 2.70 4.22
N CYS A 219 -0.89 1.97 3.98
CA CYS A 219 -2.15 2.21 4.69
C CYS A 219 -1.95 2.13 6.21
N GLN A 220 -1.29 1.06 6.68
CA GLN A 220 -1.00 0.90 8.11
C GLN A 220 -0.20 2.08 8.66
N LEU A 221 0.88 2.48 7.99
CA LEU A 221 1.70 3.60 8.44
C LEU A 221 0.95 4.94 8.47
N ILE A 222 0.07 5.20 7.49
CA ILE A 222 -0.76 6.42 7.47
C ILE A 222 -1.74 6.43 8.65
N ILE A 223 -2.36 5.30 8.97
CA ILE A 223 -3.35 5.21 10.05
C ILE A 223 -2.71 5.22 11.45
N GLU A 224 -1.48 4.69 11.59
CA GLU A 224 -0.74 4.68 12.86
C GLU A 224 -0.11 6.06 13.21
N HIS A 225 -0.04 6.99 12.25
CA HIS A 225 0.58 8.31 12.39
C HIS A 225 -0.45 9.36 12.80
#